data_1c601177764ffef609d10c1213b1cbee
#
_entry.id   1c601177764ffef609d10c1213b1cbee
#
_cell.length_a   1.000
_cell.length_b   1.000
_cell.length_c   1.000
_cell.angle_alpha   90.00
_cell.angle_beta   90.00
_cell.angle_gamma   90.00
#
_symmetry.space_group_name_H-M   'P 1'
#
loop_
_entity.id
_entity.type
_entity.pdbx_description
1 polymer ?
#
loop_
_entity_poly.entity_id
_entity_poly.type
_entity_poly.pdbx_seq_one_letter_code
_entity_poly.pdbx_strand_id
1 'polypeptide(L)'
;PMSHAYEMCVSSLYSFYVGACCYYIQKPPTPSILLPAMKKVKPTIMLAVPLIIEKVYHNSIVPTINKSRVLRWMQKRTPRLLHRLIGHKLVKTFGGKLRFFGIGGSKMDTNVEEFLKKCKFPYAVGYGLTETAPLVCNVLVNKKKRVGSIGIAAYKVEIRLDNQDPKTGEGEIVCRGDNVMLGYYKDPERTMQVLDENGWFRTNDIASMDKDGYYYIRGRLNNTILGPSGENIYPEEIEIVIND
;
A
#
# COMPACT_ATOMS: atom_id res chain seq x y z
N PRO A 1 -4.01 13.16 -7.18
CA PRO A 1 -3.62 14.37 -7.92
C PRO A 1 -2.37 14.11 -8.76
N MET A 2 -2.30 14.63 -10.00
CA MET A 2 -1.14 14.44 -10.88
C MET A 2 0.18 15.02 -10.33
N SER A 3 0.10 15.90 -9.36
CA SER A 3 1.27 16.41 -8.62
C SER A 3 1.88 15.38 -7.64
N HIS A 4 1.18 14.31 -7.34
CA HIS A 4 1.70 13.25 -6.47
C HIS A 4 2.52 12.26 -7.30
N ALA A 5 3.74 11.92 -6.87
CA ALA A 5 4.66 11.04 -7.58
C ALA A 5 4.04 9.68 -7.96
N TYR A 6 3.23 9.10 -7.07
CA TYR A 6 2.53 7.85 -7.32
C TYR A 6 1.57 7.93 -8.51
N GLU A 7 0.75 8.99 -8.59
CA GLU A 7 -0.18 9.22 -9.71
C GLU A 7 0.58 9.54 -10.99
N MET A 8 1.57 10.44 -10.91
CA MET A 8 2.37 10.86 -12.08
C MET A 8 3.08 9.66 -12.72
N CYS A 9 3.80 8.87 -11.93
CA CYS A 9 4.61 7.78 -12.47
C CYS A 9 3.76 6.60 -12.93
N VAL A 10 2.80 6.13 -12.12
CA VAL A 10 2.07 4.89 -12.43
C VAL A 10 0.85 5.14 -13.31
N SER A 11 0.07 6.20 -13.08
CA SER A 11 -1.11 6.47 -13.91
C SER A 11 -0.76 7.21 -15.19
N SER A 12 0.17 8.16 -15.16
CA SER A 12 0.47 8.97 -16.34
C SER A 12 1.63 8.40 -17.15
N LEU A 13 2.86 8.47 -16.64
CA LEU A 13 4.05 8.12 -17.43
C LEU A 13 4.04 6.66 -17.89
N TYR A 14 3.75 5.71 -16.97
CA TYR A 14 3.68 4.31 -17.34
C TYR A 14 2.58 4.02 -18.36
N SER A 15 1.40 4.65 -18.20
CA SER A 15 0.31 4.49 -19.16
C SER A 15 0.66 4.98 -20.56
N PHE A 16 1.35 6.12 -20.66
CA PHE A 16 1.91 6.59 -21.94
C PHE A 16 2.91 5.61 -22.52
N TYR A 17 3.82 5.13 -21.70
CA TYR A 17 4.86 4.18 -22.13
C TYR A 17 4.29 2.89 -22.73
N VAL A 18 3.21 2.35 -22.13
CA VAL A 18 2.57 1.11 -22.61
C VAL A 18 1.42 1.34 -23.60
N GLY A 19 1.16 2.58 -24.00
CA GLY A 19 0.07 2.93 -24.92
C GLY A 19 -1.33 2.70 -24.33
N ALA A 20 -1.49 2.82 -22.99
CA ALA A 20 -2.76 2.67 -22.33
C ALA A 20 -3.58 3.97 -22.36
N CYS A 21 -4.91 3.84 -22.24
CA CYS A 21 -5.82 4.98 -22.17
C CYS A 21 -6.05 5.40 -20.72
N CYS A 22 -5.76 6.67 -20.39
CA CYS A 22 -6.01 7.27 -19.08
C CYS A 22 -7.35 8.02 -19.09
N TYR A 23 -8.13 7.81 -18.02
CA TYR A 23 -9.40 8.50 -17.79
C TYR A 23 -9.30 9.36 -16.54
N TYR A 24 -9.38 10.67 -16.69
CA TYR A 24 -9.31 11.62 -15.58
C TYR A 24 -10.71 12.08 -15.17
N ILE A 25 -10.92 12.21 -13.86
CA ILE A 25 -12.16 12.72 -13.28
C ILE A 25 -11.95 14.17 -12.88
N GLN A 26 -12.77 15.05 -13.42
CA GLN A 26 -12.68 16.50 -13.17
C GLN A 26 -13.26 16.94 -11.81
N LYS A 27 -14.03 16.08 -11.16
CA LYS A 27 -14.69 16.36 -9.87
C LYS A 27 -14.03 15.55 -8.75
N PRO A 28 -14.16 16.00 -7.49
CA PRO A 28 -13.67 15.22 -6.35
C PRO A 28 -14.20 13.78 -6.37
N PRO A 29 -13.35 12.77 -6.06
CA PRO A 29 -13.68 11.36 -6.23
C PRO A 29 -14.63 10.82 -5.13
N THR A 30 -15.84 11.38 -5.06
CA THR A 30 -16.89 10.88 -4.18
C THR A 30 -17.49 9.58 -4.75
N PRO A 31 -18.11 8.70 -3.92
CA PRO A 31 -18.75 7.48 -4.40
C PRO A 31 -19.79 7.72 -5.47
N SER A 32 -20.55 8.84 -5.39
CA SER A 32 -21.56 9.24 -6.37
C SER A 32 -20.99 9.57 -7.75
N ILE A 33 -19.73 10.00 -7.82
CA ILE A 33 -19.03 10.30 -9.06
C ILE A 33 -18.26 9.09 -9.56
N LEU A 34 -17.53 8.42 -8.65
CA LEU A 34 -16.66 7.29 -8.99
C LEU A 34 -17.47 6.08 -9.53
N LEU A 35 -18.55 5.68 -8.86
CA LEU A 35 -19.27 4.46 -9.24
C LEU A 35 -19.85 4.51 -10.65
N PRO A 36 -20.52 5.59 -11.10
CA PRO A 36 -20.95 5.72 -12.49
C PRO A 36 -19.79 5.75 -13.50
N ALA A 37 -18.70 6.47 -13.16
CA ALA A 37 -17.51 6.54 -14.01
C ALA A 37 -16.89 5.15 -14.21
N MET A 38 -16.68 4.39 -13.14
CA MET A 38 -16.16 3.03 -13.20
C MET A 38 -17.02 2.08 -14.01
N LYS A 39 -18.36 2.18 -13.90
CA LYS A 39 -19.30 1.39 -14.71
C LYS A 39 -19.18 1.72 -16.20
N LYS A 40 -18.97 2.99 -16.55
CA LYS A 40 -18.83 3.46 -17.93
C LYS A 40 -17.47 3.08 -18.51
N VAL A 41 -16.39 3.38 -17.80
CA VAL A 41 -14.99 3.19 -18.24
C VAL A 41 -14.56 1.72 -18.15
N LYS A 42 -14.99 1.00 -17.11
CA LYS A 42 -14.59 -0.39 -16.81
C LYS A 42 -13.07 -0.52 -16.73
N PRO A 43 -12.39 0.20 -15.80
CA PRO A 43 -10.95 0.26 -15.73
C PRO A 43 -10.35 -1.13 -15.51
N THR A 44 -9.18 -1.36 -16.10
CA THR A 44 -8.37 -2.58 -15.90
C THR A 44 -7.33 -2.37 -14.80
N ILE A 45 -6.87 -1.14 -14.61
CA ILE A 45 -5.92 -0.73 -13.59
C ILE A 45 -6.54 0.44 -12.80
N MET A 46 -6.40 0.41 -11.49
CA MET A 46 -6.75 1.51 -10.61
C MET A 46 -5.67 1.67 -9.54
N LEU A 47 -5.45 2.93 -9.13
CA LEU A 47 -4.60 3.27 -8.01
C LEU A 47 -5.46 3.91 -6.92
N ALA A 48 -5.16 3.59 -5.68
CA ALA A 48 -5.89 4.14 -4.53
C ALA A 48 -5.01 4.20 -3.28
N VAL A 49 -5.42 5.02 -2.33
CA VAL A 49 -4.96 4.93 -0.95
C VAL A 49 -5.77 3.88 -0.19
N PRO A 50 -5.23 3.25 0.89
CA PRO A 50 -5.94 2.23 1.67
C PRO A 50 -7.34 2.63 2.10
N LEU A 51 -7.51 3.86 2.57
CA LEU A 51 -8.77 4.41 3.07
C LEU A 51 -9.99 4.18 2.13
N ILE A 52 -9.76 4.12 0.82
CA ILE A 52 -10.85 3.90 -0.15
C ILE A 52 -11.43 2.50 -0.02
N ILE A 53 -10.57 1.49 0.02
CA ILE A 53 -11.03 0.09 0.09
C ILE A 53 -11.46 -0.28 1.52
N GLU A 54 -10.84 0.30 2.54
CA GLU A 54 -11.23 0.16 3.94
C GLU A 54 -12.65 0.71 4.17
N LYS A 55 -12.97 1.90 3.65
CA LYS A 55 -14.35 2.43 3.69
C LYS A 55 -15.35 1.51 2.98
N VAL A 56 -14.97 0.91 1.86
CA VAL A 56 -15.84 -0.07 1.19
C VAL A 56 -16.06 -1.30 2.06
N TYR A 57 -15.01 -1.78 2.73
CA TYR A 57 -15.09 -2.91 3.65
C TYR A 57 -15.99 -2.61 4.86
N HIS A 58 -15.67 -1.58 5.64
CA HIS A 58 -16.37 -1.26 6.88
C HIS A 58 -17.82 -0.75 6.64
N ASN A 59 -18.03 0.12 5.64
CA ASN A 59 -19.32 0.76 5.44
C ASN A 59 -20.28 -0.01 4.51
N SER A 60 -19.78 -0.97 3.73
CA SER A 60 -20.62 -1.71 2.78
C SER A 60 -20.60 -3.21 2.99
N ILE A 61 -19.40 -3.82 3.05
CA ILE A 61 -19.27 -5.28 3.08
C ILE A 61 -19.70 -5.85 4.43
N VAL A 62 -19.10 -5.38 5.52
CA VAL A 62 -19.37 -5.87 6.87
C VAL A 62 -20.85 -5.68 7.25
N PRO A 63 -21.47 -4.50 7.06
CA PRO A 63 -22.89 -4.33 7.35
C PRO A 63 -23.79 -5.23 6.50
N THR A 64 -23.44 -5.45 5.22
CA THR A 64 -24.22 -6.34 4.33
C THR A 64 -24.19 -7.78 4.83
N ILE A 65 -23.04 -8.28 5.25
CA ILE A 65 -22.90 -9.63 5.83
C ILE A 65 -23.72 -9.73 7.12
N ASN A 66 -23.59 -8.75 8.02
CA ASN A 66 -24.23 -8.74 9.32
C ASN A 66 -25.78 -8.65 9.24
N LYS A 67 -26.33 -7.96 8.25
CA LYS A 67 -27.77 -7.85 8.04
C LYS A 67 -28.40 -9.12 7.46
N SER A 68 -27.65 -9.93 6.71
CA SER A 68 -28.19 -11.10 6.01
C SER A 68 -27.97 -12.39 6.79
N ARG A 69 -29.06 -13.07 7.17
CA ARG A 69 -29.00 -14.39 7.83
C ARG A 69 -28.26 -15.42 6.95
N VAL A 70 -28.48 -15.38 5.63
CA VAL A 70 -27.84 -16.29 4.67
C VAL A 70 -26.33 -16.05 4.61
N LEU A 71 -25.89 -14.77 4.49
CA LEU A 71 -24.47 -14.46 4.41
C LEU A 71 -23.74 -14.79 5.72
N ARG A 72 -24.36 -14.57 6.88
CA ARG A 72 -23.82 -14.99 8.18
C ARG A 72 -23.70 -16.52 8.29
N TRP A 73 -24.69 -17.25 7.81
CA TRP A 73 -24.62 -18.70 7.73
C TRP A 73 -23.47 -19.16 6.82
N MET A 74 -23.36 -18.55 5.62
CA MET A 74 -22.25 -18.81 4.69
C MET A 74 -20.89 -18.50 5.32
N GLN A 75 -20.77 -17.43 6.07
CA GLN A 75 -19.52 -17.05 6.76
C GLN A 75 -19.06 -18.14 7.72
N LYS A 76 -20.01 -18.80 8.41
CA LYS A 76 -19.70 -19.88 9.35
C LYS A 76 -19.47 -21.24 8.67
N ARG A 77 -20.25 -21.58 7.63
CA ARG A 77 -20.27 -22.90 7.01
C ARG A 77 -19.48 -23.00 5.71
N THR A 78 -19.47 -21.96 4.89
CA THR A 78 -18.85 -21.94 3.56
C THR A 78 -18.08 -20.64 3.32
N PRO A 79 -17.12 -20.26 4.20
CA PRO A 79 -16.42 -18.97 4.12
C PRO A 79 -15.69 -18.77 2.78
N ARG A 80 -15.10 -19.84 2.22
CA ARG A 80 -14.41 -19.78 0.93
C ARG A 80 -15.33 -19.38 -0.22
N LEU A 81 -16.57 -19.91 -0.22
CA LEU A 81 -17.57 -19.55 -1.23
C LEU A 81 -18.03 -18.10 -1.06
N LEU A 82 -18.32 -17.70 0.19
CA LEU A 82 -18.70 -16.31 0.49
C LEU A 82 -17.63 -15.33 0.02
N HIS A 83 -16.36 -15.54 0.38
CA HIS A 83 -15.26 -14.68 -0.03
C HIS A 83 -15.15 -14.59 -1.56
N ARG A 84 -15.32 -15.70 -2.28
CA ARG A 84 -15.29 -15.72 -3.74
C ARG A 84 -16.41 -14.91 -4.37
N LEU A 85 -17.63 -15.02 -3.83
CA LEU A 85 -18.78 -14.22 -4.26
C LEU A 85 -18.58 -12.74 -4.01
N ILE A 86 -18.07 -12.37 -2.82
CA ILE A 86 -17.76 -10.97 -2.49
C ILE A 86 -16.66 -10.43 -3.39
N GLY A 87 -15.59 -11.18 -3.63
CA GLY A 87 -14.52 -10.79 -4.53
C GLY A 87 -15.02 -10.49 -5.95
N HIS A 88 -15.88 -11.33 -6.49
CA HIS A 88 -16.54 -11.07 -7.77
C HIS A 88 -17.41 -9.80 -7.75
N LYS A 89 -18.18 -9.62 -6.67
CA LYS A 89 -19.03 -8.44 -6.51
C LYS A 89 -18.17 -7.16 -6.40
N LEU A 90 -17.05 -7.21 -5.69
CA LEU A 90 -16.09 -6.09 -5.61
C LEU A 90 -15.56 -5.73 -6.99
N VAL A 91 -15.02 -6.69 -7.74
CA VAL A 91 -14.53 -6.44 -9.10
C VAL A 91 -15.64 -5.86 -9.98
N LYS A 92 -16.87 -6.35 -9.86
CA LYS A 92 -18.04 -5.82 -10.59
C LYS A 92 -18.35 -4.37 -10.18
N THR A 93 -18.21 -4.02 -8.90
CA THR A 93 -18.38 -2.64 -8.40
C THR A 93 -17.38 -1.68 -9.03
N PHE A 94 -16.15 -2.13 -9.25
CA PHE A 94 -15.10 -1.39 -9.95
C PHE A 94 -15.16 -1.52 -11.50
N GLY A 95 -16.32 -1.85 -12.07
CA GLY A 95 -16.53 -1.89 -13.51
C GLY A 95 -16.39 -3.27 -14.16
N GLY A 96 -15.99 -4.30 -13.44
CA GLY A 96 -16.00 -5.71 -13.89
C GLY A 96 -14.77 -6.17 -14.70
N LYS A 97 -13.84 -5.26 -15.05
CA LYS A 97 -12.62 -5.59 -15.82
C LYS A 97 -11.33 -5.37 -15.06
N LEU A 98 -11.42 -5.09 -13.77
CA LEU A 98 -10.26 -4.77 -12.93
C LEU A 98 -9.30 -5.97 -12.86
N ARG A 99 -8.03 -5.74 -13.22
CA ARG A 99 -6.92 -6.71 -13.17
C ARG A 99 -5.85 -6.33 -12.16
N PHE A 100 -5.75 -5.03 -11.83
CA PHE A 100 -4.77 -4.50 -10.90
C PHE A 100 -5.38 -3.35 -10.10
N PHE A 101 -5.26 -3.44 -8.77
CA PHE A 101 -5.65 -2.40 -7.84
C PHE A 101 -4.44 -2.08 -6.96
N GLY A 102 -3.68 -1.04 -7.36
CA GLY A 102 -2.50 -0.58 -6.62
C GLY A 102 -2.92 0.17 -5.36
N ILE A 103 -2.33 -0.18 -4.23
CA ILE A 103 -2.57 0.45 -2.93
C ILE A 103 -1.24 0.98 -2.41
N GLY A 104 -1.19 2.27 -2.09
CA GLY A 104 0.01 2.91 -1.57
C GLY A 104 -0.31 4.21 -0.84
N GLY A 105 0.72 4.82 -0.24
CA GLY A 105 0.61 6.11 0.43
C GLY A 105 0.41 6.06 1.94
N SER A 106 -0.06 4.95 2.49
CA SER A 106 -0.12 4.70 3.94
C SER A 106 -0.19 3.21 4.24
N LYS A 107 -0.02 2.83 5.51
CA LYS A 107 -0.19 1.46 5.97
C LYS A 107 -1.64 1.04 5.81
N MET A 108 -1.87 -0.17 5.34
CA MET A 108 -3.20 -0.74 5.17
C MET A 108 -3.58 -1.56 6.41
N ASP A 109 -4.86 -1.50 6.79
CA ASP A 109 -5.43 -2.37 7.83
C ASP A 109 -5.23 -3.85 7.44
N THR A 110 -4.62 -4.61 8.35
CA THR A 110 -4.29 -6.02 8.12
C THR A 110 -5.52 -6.92 8.01
N ASN A 111 -6.62 -6.60 8.71
CA ASN A 111 -7.88 -7.35 8.62
C ASN A 111 -8.52 -7.16 7.24
N VAL A 112 -8.49 -5.93 6.75
CA VAL A 112 -9.00 -5.61 5.40
C VAL A 112 -8.13 -6.28 4.34
N GLU A 113 -6.81 -6.23 4.48
CA GLU A 113 -5.89 -6.89 3.54
C GLU A 113 -6.10 -8.41 3.52
N GLU A 114 -6.21 -9.04 4.70
CA GLU A 114 -6.49 -10.47 4.79
C GLU A 114 -7.81 -10.85 4.12
N PHE A 115 -8.83 -10.03 4.33
CA PHE A 115 -10.13 -10.21 3.66
C PHE A 115 -10.02 -10.10 2.14
N LEU A 116 -9.34 -9.09 1.61
CA LEU A 116 -9.12 -8.95 0.16
C LEU A 116 -8.35 -10.13 -0.43
N LYS A 117 -7.35 -10.63 0.31
CA LYS A 117 -6.60 -11.82 -0.07
C LYS A 117 -7.49 -13.06 -0.13
N LYS A 118 -8.35 -13.28 0.88
CA LYS A 118 -9.36 -14.37 0.90
C LYS A 118 -10.35 -14.24 -0.25
N CYS A 119 -10.76 -13.02 -0.59
CA CYS A 119 -11.63 -12.71 -1.71
C CYS A 119 -10.97 -12.88 -3.09
N LYS A 120 -9.64 -13.09 -3.15
CA LYS A 120 -8.85 -13.09 -4.40
C LYS A 120 -9.00 -11.79 -5.19
N PHE A 121 -9.18 -10.66 -4.49
CA PHE A 121 -9.22 -9.36 -5.12
C PHE A 121 -7.84 -9.03 -5.72
N PRO A 122 -7.76 -8.39 -6.92
CA PRO A 122 -6.48 -8.16 -7.63
C PRO A 122 -5.73 -6.95 -7.10
N TYR A 123 -5.48 -6.86 -5.78
CA TYR A 123 -4.72 -5.78 -5.16
C TYR A 123 -3.22 -6.06 -5.17
N ALA A 124 -2.44 -5.00 -5.11
CA ALA A 124 -1.02 -5.01 -4.82
C ALA A 124 -0.68 -3.83 -3.91
N VAL A 125 0.14 -4.07 -2.89
CA VAL A 125 0.63 -3.02 -2.00
C VAL A 125 1.99 -2.56 -2.51
N GLY A 126 2.21 -1.24 -2.51
CA GLY A 126 3.49 -0.61 -2.82
C GLY A 126 3.89 0.37 -1.73
N TYR A 127 5.20 0.43 -1.46
CA TYR A 127 5.81 1.38 -0.54
C TYR A 127 6.84 2.23 -1.27
N GLY A 128 6.89 3.49 -0.90
CA GLY A 128 7.89 4.42 -1.35
C GLY A 128 7.56 5.85 -0.99
N LEU A 129 8.44 6.76 -1.40
CA LEU A 129 8.39 8.17 -1.07
C LEU A 129 8.49 9.02 -2.34
N THR A 130 8.20 10.31 -2.23
CA THR A 130 8.40 11.26 -3.33
C THR A 130 9.86 11.26 -3.78
N GLU A 131 10.77 11.16 -2.82
CA GLU A 131 12.23 11.09 -2.99
C GLU A 131 12.71 9.83 -3.72
N THR A 132 11.83 8.85 -3.94
CA THR A 132 12.17 7.58 -4.60
C THR A 132 11.36 7.31 -5.87
N ALA A 133 10.71 8.28 -6.45
CA ALA A 133 10.02 8.36 -7.73
C ALA A 133 9.03 7.23 -8.11
N PRO A 134 8.10 6.78 -7.33
CA PRO A 134 7.97 6.75 -5.87
C PRO A 134 8.33 5.42 -5.23
N LEU A 135 8.66 4.35 -6.01
CA LEU A 135 8.57 2.95 -5.57
C LEU A 135 9.89 2.41 -5.03
N VAL A 136 9.87 1.96 -3.77
CA VAL A 136 10.99 1.25 -3.10
C VAL A 136 10.68 -0.25 -2.98
N CYS A 137 9.48 -0.60 -2.49
CA CYS A 137 9.03 -1.98 -2.36
C CYS A 137 7.68 -2.20 -3.03
N ASN A 138 7.45 -3.42 -3.50
CA ASN A 138 6.15 -3.82 -4.01
C ASN A 138 5.83 -5.30 -3.75
N VAL A 139 4.53 -5.59 -3.71
CA VAL A 139 4.00 -6.95 -3.78
C VAL A 139 3.51 -7.20 -5.20
N LEU A 140 4.20 -8.03 -5.94
CA LEU A 140 3.80 -8.41 -7.30
C LEU A 140 2.48 -9.20 -7.28
N VAL A 141 1.57 -8.90 -8.20
CA VAL A 141 0.23 -9.54 -8.29
C VAL A 141 0.31 -11.07 -8.36
N ASN A 142 1.33 -11.59 -9.03
CA ASN A 142 1.52 -13.03 -9.25
C ASN A 142 2.40 -13.71 -8.17
N LYS A 143 2.88 -12.97 -7.17
CA LYS A 143 3.67 -13.51 -6.06
C LYS A 143 2.79 -13.80 -4.85
N LYS A 144 3.31 -14.62 -3.93
CA LYS A 144 2.63 -14.94 -2.66
C LYS A 144 2.49 -13.66 -1.84
N LYS A 145 1.25 -13.20 -1.67
CA LYS A 145 0.95 -12.04 -0.84
C LYS A 145 1.12 -12.39 0.64
N ARG A 146 1.87 -11.56 1.34
CA ARG A 146 2.04 -11.63 2.80
C ARG A 146 1.34 -10.42 3.40
N VAL A 147 0.32 -10.68 4.18
CA VAL A 147 -0.51 -9.65 4.83
C VAL A 147 0.37 -8.78 5.74
N GLY A 148 0.19 -7.48 5.69
CA GLY A 148 0.97 -6.49 6.42
C GLY A 148 2.34 -6.17 5.82
N SER A 149 2.76 -6.88 4.75
CA SER A 149 4.04 -6.63 4.09
C SER A 149 3.91 -5.57 3.00
N ILE A 150 4.92 -4.72 2.89
CA ILE A 150 5.11 -3.80 1.76
C ILE A 150 5.77 -4.49 0.55
N GLY A 151 6.10 -5.78 0.66
CA GLY A 151 6.68 -6.58 -0.40
C GLY A 151 8.19 -6.72 -0.32
N ILE A 152 8.79 -6.93 -1.47
CA ILE A 152 10.23 -7.05 -1.71
C ILE A 152 10.75 -5.80 -2.41
N ALA A 153 12.07 -5.62 -2.46
CA ALA A 153 12.70 -4.55 -3.22
C ALA A 153 12.18 -4.48 -4.66
N ALA A 154 11.90 -3.27 -5.14
CA ALA A 154 11.51 -3.03 -6.51
C ALA A 154 12.68 -3.35 -7.46
N TYR A 155 12.39 -3.53 -8.75
CA TYR A 155 13.41 -3.82 -9.74
C TYR A 155 14.50 -2.73 -9.77
N LYS A 156 15.77 -3.12 -9.70
CA LYS A 156 16.94 -2.23 -9.61
C LYS A 156 16.98 -1.31 -8.39
N VAL A 157 16.26 -1.64 -7.33
CA VAL A 157 16.37 -0.96 -6.04
C VAL A 157 17.06 -1.88 -5.06
N GLU A 158 18.11 -1.39 -4.44
CA GLU A 158 18.80 -2.05 -3.34
C GLU A 158 18.24 -1.52 -2.02
N ILE A 159 18.04 -2.40 -1.04
CA ILE A 159 17.53 -2.03 0.28
C ILE A 159 18.36 -2.72 1.34
N ARG A 160 18.70 -1.99 2.39
CA ARG A 160 19.24 -2.53 3.63
C ARG A 160 18.52 -1.92 4.82
N LEU A 161 18.60 -2.58 5.96
CA LEU A 161 18.13 -2.06 7.23
C LEU A 161 19.36 -1.59 8.03
N ASP A 162 19.44 -0.27 8.26
CA ASP A 162 20.52 0.32 9.06
C ASP A 162 20.11 0.42 10.53
N ASN A 163 21.13 0.44 11.42
CA ASN A 163 20.93 0.57 12.87
C ASN A 163 19.95 -0.48 13.44
N GLN A 164 20.09 -1.73 13.01
CA GLN A 164 19.19 -2.79 13.46
C GLN A 164 19.28 -3.04 14.96
N ASP A 165 18.12 -3.07 15.60
CA ASP A 165 17.99 -3.56 16.97
C ASP A 165 18.37 -5.06 17.02
N PRO A 166 19.38 -5.46 17.82
CA PRO A 166 19.84 -6.83 17.87
C PRO A 166 18.80 -7.83 18.42
N LYS A 167 17.77 -7.35 19.12
CA LYS A 167 16.71 -8.19 19.69
C LYS A 167 15.56 -8.42 18.69
N THR A 168 15.15 -7.37 17.98
CA THR A 168 13.98 -7.40 17.09
C THR A 168 14.35 -7.55 15.62
N GLY A 169 15.58 -7.19 15.22
CA GLY A 169 16.02 -7.13 13.85
C GLY A 169 15.41 -5.96 13.06
N GLU A 170 14.73 -5.04 13.75
CA GLU A 170 14.13 -3.85 13.16
C GLU A 170 15.21 -2.79 12.92
N GLY A 171 15.11 -2.07 11.81
CA GLY A 171 16.05 -1.03 11.45
C GLY A 171 15.47 -0.03 10.46
N GLU A 172 16.19 1.07 10.25
CA GLU A 172 15.80 2.08 9.27
C GLU A 172 15.95 1.53 7.85
N ILE A 173 14.93 1.67 7.02
CA ILE A 173 15.03 1.39 5.58
C ILE A 173 15.96 2.41 4.95
N VAL A 174 17.03 1.92 4.34
CA VAL A 174 17.93 2.71 3.51
C VAL A 174 17.96 2.09 2.13
N CYS A 175 17.74 2.90 1.09
CA CYS A 175 17.62 2.39 -0.27
C CYS A 175 18.53 3.12 -1.26
N ARG A 176 18.89 2.44 -2.34
CA ARG A 176 19.70 2.95 -3.45
C ARG A 176 19.15 2.44 -4.78
N GLY A 177 19.13 3.29 -5.78
CA GLY A 177 18.71 2.93 -7.13
C GLY A 177 18.51 4.17 -8.01
N ASP A 178 18.27 3.92 -9.29
CA ASP A 178 18.02 4.98 -10.29
C ASP A 178 16.75 5.81 -10.00
N ASN A 179 15.90 5.33 -9.10
CA ASN A 179 14.67 5.97 -8.67
C ASN A 179 14.89 6.97 -7.53
N VAL A 180 16.06 6.99 -6.88
CA VAL A 180 16.38 7.91 -5.79
C VAL A 180 16.65 9.29 -6.36
N MET A 181 16.12 10.33 -5.69
CA MET A 181 16.30 11.74 -6.06
C MET A 181 17.77 12.15 -6.10
N LEU A 182 18.10 13.19 -6.86
CA LEU A 182 19.44 13.81 -6.85
C LEU A 182 19.67 14.68 -5.61
N GLY A 183 18.60 15.11 -4.95
CA GLY A 183 18.63 15.94 -3.75
C GLY A 183 17.46 16.90 -3.66
N TYR A 184 17.37 17.62 -2.56
CA TYR A 184 16.37 18.68 -2.39
C TYR A 184 16.81 19.95 -3.10
N TYR A 185 15.90 20.57 -3.85
CA TYR A 185 16.18 21.75 -4.64
C TYR A 185 16.65 22.92 -3.76
N LYS A 186 17.85 23.45 -4.06
CA LYS A 186 18.51 24.54 -3.32
C LYS A 186 18.71 24.29 -1.82
N ASP A 187 18.72 23.02 -1.39
CA ASP A 187 18.90 22.62 0.00
C ASP A 187 19.94 21.48 0.11
N PRO A 188 21.22 21.78 -0.09
CA PRO A 188 22.29 20.80 -0.01
C PRO A 188 22.51 20.26 1.43
N GLU A 189 22.26 21.08 2.44
CA GLU A 189 22.43 20.67 3.85
C GLU A 189 21.43 19.56 4.20
N ARG A 190 20.16 19.74 3.87
CA ARG A 190 19.14 18.72 4.07
C ARG A 190 19.37 17.49 3.18
N THR A 191 19.89 17.68 1.98
CA THR A 191 20.25 16.57 1.10
C THR A 191 21.30 15.68 1.72
N MET A 192 22.39 16.26 2.26
CA MET A 192 23.46 15.52 2.93
C MET A 192 23.02 14.76 4.19
N GLN A 193 21.95 15.19 4.84
CA GLN A 193 21.39 14.48 6.00
C GLN A 193 20.71 13.16 5.63
N VAL A 194 20.19 13.02 4.41
CA VAL A 194 19.40 11.86 3.99
C VAL A 194 19.99 11.07 2.83
N LEU A 195 20.94 11.64 2.09
CA LEU A 195 21.56 11.02 0.92
C LEU A 195 23.08 11.05 1.10
N ASP A 196 23.70 9.87 1.14
CA ASP A 196 25.16 9.78 1.26
C ASP A 196 25.86 9.83 -0.12
N GLU A 197 27.19 9.94 -0.10
CA GLU A 197 28.05 10.01 -1.30
C GLU A 197 27.97 8.75 -2.20
N ASN A 198 27.51 7.62 -1.64
CA ASN A 198 27.34 6.34 -2.36
C ASN A 198 25.93 6.17 -2.93
N GLY A 199 25.06 7.18 -2.79
CA GLY A 199 23.70 7.18 -3.29
C GLY A 199 22.70 6.42 -2.41
N TRP A 200 23.04 6.15 -1.14
CA TRP A 200 22.09 5.57 -0.20
C TRP A 200 21.23 6.65 0.43
N PHE A 201 19.91 6.48 0.26
CA PHE A 201 18.89 7.38 0.79
C PHE A 201 18.26 6.82 2.06
N ARG A 202 18.25 7.61 3.13
CA ARG A 202 17.60 7.33 4.42
C ARG A 202 16.14 7.72 4.39
N THR A 203 15.25 6.75 4.64
CA THR A 203 13.81 6.98 4.52
C THR A 203 13.15 7.51 5.78
N ASN A 204 13.81 7.41 6.93
CA ASN A 204 13.22 7.61 8.26
C ASN A 204 12.10 6.62 8.61
N ASP A 205 11.89 5.57 7.83
CA ASP A 205 10.90 4.54 8.12
C ASP A 205 11.59 3.31 8.69
N ILE A 206 11.09 2.81 9.83
CA ILE A 206 11.57 1.59 10.48
C ILE A 206 10.82 0.39 9.95
N ALA A 207 11.56 -0.67 9.64
CA ALA A 207 10.99 -1.92 9.15
C ALA A 207 11.73 -3.14 9.73
N SER A 208 11.06 -4.28 9.65
CA SER A 208 11.68 -5.60 9.76
C SER A 208 11.63 -6.32 8.43
N MET A 209 12.51 -7.31 8.24
CA MET A 209 12.54 -8.17 7.06
C MET A 209 12.38 -9.63 7.49
N ASP A 210 11.52 -10.38 6.79
CA ASP A 210 11.43 -11.82 7.04
C ASP A 210 12.50 -12.60 6.24
N LYS A 211 12.62 -13.90 6.55
CA LYS A 211 13.60 -14.81 5.92
C LYS A 211 13.47 -14.96 4.39
N ASP A 212 12.34 -14.55 3.83
CA ASP A 212 12.09 -14.63 2.39
C ASP A 212 12.24 -13.24 1.72
N GLY A 213 12.77 -12.23 2.44
CA GLY A 213 13.08 -10.90 1.95
C GLY A 213 11.87 -9.97 1.84
N TYR A 214 10.77 -10.26 2.55
CA TYR A 214 9.63 -9.34 2.61
C TYR A 214 9.79 -8.35 3.75
N TYR A 215 9.55 -7.07 3.47
CA TYR A 215 9.66 -5.98 4.42
C TYR A 215 8.30 -5.66 5.06
N TYR A 216 8.32 -5.25 6.32
CA TYR A 216 7.15 -4.87 7.13
C TYR A 216 7.43 -3.56 7.83
N ILE A 217 6.68 -2.50 7.50
CA ILE A 217 6.80 -1.19 8.17
C ILE A 217 6.31 -1.32 9.60
N ARG A 218 7.13 -0.79 10.53
CA ARG A 218 6.83 -0.69 11.96
C ARG A 218 6.33 0.70 12.32
N GLY A 219 7.07 1.73 11.94
CA GLY A 219 6.74 3.11 12.21
C GLY A 219 7.77 4.05 11.62
N ARG A 220 7.73 5.31 12.05
CA ARG A 220 8.72 6.31 11.67
C ARG A 220 9.73 6.52 12.77
N LEU A 221 11.01 6.64 12.41
CA LEU A 221 12.11 6.86 13.34
C LEU A 221 11.86 8.07 14.23
N ASN A 222 11.40 9.18 13.63
CA ASN A 222 11.14 10.43 14.37
C ASN A 222 9.92 10.37 15.29
N ASN A 223 9.02 9.40 15.10
CA ASN A 223 7.82 9.21 15.92
C ASN A 223 8.02 8.12 16.98
N THR A 224 9.12 7.38 16.94
CA THR A 224 9.39 6.29 17.86
C THR A 224 9.53 6.82 19.29
N ILE A 225 8.77 6.25 20.22
CA ILE A 225 8.84 6.55 21.64
C ILE A 225 9.64 5.44 22.31
N LEU A 226 10.64 5.82 23.11
CA LEU A 226 11.38 4.86 23.93
C LEU A 226 10.57 4.57 25.19
N GLY A 227 10.18 3.31 25.37
CA GLY A 227 9.55 2.84 26.59
C GLY A 227 10.54 2.75 27.77
N PRO A 228 10.02 2.58 29.01
CA PRO A 228 10.83 2.56 30.23
C PRO A 228 11.91 1.45 30.24
N SER A 229 11.69 0.36 29.54
CA SER A 229 12.62 -0.79 29.43
C SER A 229 13.53 -0.70 28.20
N GLY A 230 13.51 0.44 27.47
CA GLY A 230 14.29 0.66 26.27
C GLY A 230 13.69 0.03 24.99
N GLU A 231 12.45 -0.43 25.05
CA GLU A 231 11.71 -0.92 23.89
C GLU A 231 11.24 0.24 22.99
N ASN A 232 11.23 0.01 21.68
CA ASN A 232 10.66 0.94 20.74
C ASN A 232 9.13 0.79 20.71
N ILE A 233 8.42 1.89 20.97
CA ILE A 233 6.96 1.99 20.85
C ILE A 233 6.66 2.80 19.59
N TYR A 234 5.86 2.24 18.70
CA TYR A 234 5.44 2.87 17.45
C TYR A 234 3.99 3.35 17.57
N PRO A 235 3.74 4.68 17.70
CA PRO A 235 2.39 5.23 17.85
C PRO A 235 1.43 4.77 16.76
N GLU A 236 1.92 4.61 15.54
CA GLU A 236 1.13 4.16 14.40
C GLU A 236 0.56 2.74 14.58
N GLU A 237 1.22 1.86 15.32
CA GLU A 237 0.70 0.53 15.65
C GLU A 237 -0.43 0.58 16.68
N ILE A 238 -0.32 1.52 17.63
CA ILE A 238 -1.34 1.75 18.66
C ILE A 238 -2.59 2.39 18.05
N GLU A 239 -2.40 3.39 17.17
CA GLU A 239 -3.48 4.07 16.46
C GLU A 239 -4.33 3.11 15.62
N ILE A 240 -3.72 2.12 14.98
CA ILE A 240 -4.44 1.09 14.23
C ILE A 240 -5.39 0.32 15.16
N VAL A 241 -4.93 -0.07 16.36
CA VAL A 241 -5.74 -0.84 17.31
C VAL A 241 -6.88 -0.02 17.92
N ILE A 242 -6.66 1.29 18.14
CA ILE A 242 -7.68 2.19 18.71
C ILE A 242 -8.77 2.53 17.69
N ASN A 243 -8.43 2.59 16.39
CA ASN A 243 -9.35 2.96 15.32
C ASN A 243 -10.12 1.77 14.71
N ASP A 244 -9.82 0.52 15.10
CA ASP A 244 -10.54 -0.70 14.76
C ASP A 244 -11.76 -0.91 15.70
#